data_86fbee403525958266ebd766b7bdc3c3
#
_entry.id   86fbee403525958266ebd766b7bdc3c3
#
_cell.length_a   1.000
_cell.length_b   1.000
_cell.length_c   1.000
_cell.angle_alpha   90.00
_cell.angle_beta   90.00
_cell.angle_gamma   90.00
#
_symmetry.space_group_name_H-M   'P 1'
#
loop_
_entity.id
_entity.type
_entity.pdbx_description
1 polymer ?
#
loop_
_entity_poly.entity_id
_entity_poly.type
_entity_poly.pdbx_seq_one_letter_code
_entity_poly.pdbx_strand_id
1 'polypeptide(L)'
;ESQQEFFGALEQEKVAMFIILAFIILVAAFNITSTLIMIVLEKQRDIGILRTLGVSGGSIIWLFIVEGLLIGLSGTFAGVILGTVFAYYINPIASAIAWMLGIDLFNATIYYYDRIPSDVVPYDVAWITISAVILTFVSTLYPAWSASRLTPVDALRHE
;
A
#
# COMPACT_ATOMS: atom_id res chain seq x y z
N GLU A 1 28.24 -19.96 21.35
CA GLU A 1 28.45 -19.63 19.93
C GLU A 1 27.14 -19.88 19.12
N SER A 2 26.47 -21.02 19.25
CA SER A 2 25.22 -21.33 18.51
C SER A 2 24.04 -20.38 18.81
N GLN A 3 23.94 -19.81 20.01
CA GLN A 3 22.88 -18.85 20.34
C GLN A 3 23.12 -17.49 19.67
N GLN A 4 24.36 -17.03 19.57
CA GLN A 4 24.67 -15.77 18.88
C GLN A 4 24.45 -15.88 17.37
N GLU A 5 24.78 -17.02 16.76
CA GLU A 5 24.51 -17.28 15.35
C GLU A 5 23.02 -17.34 15.06
N PHE A 6 22.22 -17.94 15.96
CA PHE A 6 20.76 -17.99 15.84
C PHE A 6 20.12 -16.59 15.95
N PHE A 7 20.52 -15.77 16.90
CA PHE A 7 20.03 -14.40 17.00
C PHE A 7 20.45 -13.54 15.81
N GLY A 8 21.67 -13.73 15.29
CA GLY A 8 22.14 -13.06 14.08
C GLY A 8 21.31 -13.43 12.85
N ALA A 9 20.91 -14.70 12.70
CA ALA A 9 20.05 -15.15 11.62
C ALA A 9 18.64 -14.53 11.70
N LEU A 10 18.05 -14.46 12.90
CA LEU A 10 16.74 -13.81 13.09
C LEU A 10 16.77 -12.31 12.81
N GLU A 11 17.87 -11.63 13.12
CA GLU A 11 18.03 -10.20 12.83
C GLU A 11 18.17 -9.95 11.34
N GLN A 12 18.90 -10.80 10.62
CA GLN A 12 18.99 -10.76 9.16
C GLN A 12 17.63 -11.02 8.48
N GLU A 13 16.85 -11.98 8.99
CA GLU A 13 15.51 -12.28 8.50
C GLU A 13 14.58 -11.06 8.66
N LYS A 14 14.59 -10.41 9.82
CA LYS A 14 13.81 -9.18 10.05
C LYS A 14 14.20 -8.07 9.09
N VAL A 15 15.50 -7.87 8.85
CA VAL A 15 15.98 -6.85 7.91
C VAL A 15 15.53 -7.17 6.47
N ALA A 16 15.62 -8.43 6.06
CA ALA A 16 15.15 -8.86 4.75
C ALA A 16 13.65 -8.64 4.57
N MET A 17 12.84 -9.01 5.57
CA MET A 17 11.39 -8.75 5.58
C MET A 17 11.07 -7.25 5.50
N PHE A 18 11.79 -6.42 6.25
CA PHE A 18 11.64 -4.97 6.22
C PHE A 18 11.94 -4.39 4.83
N ILE A 19 13.00 -4.85 4.18
CA ILE A 19 13.37 -4.42 2.82
C ILE A 19 12.28 -4.81 1.82
N ILE A 20 11.78 -6.06 1.88
CA ILE A 20 10.70 -6.52 1.01
C ILE A 20 9.45 -5.67 1.22
N LEU A 21 9.06 -5.42 2.46
CA LEU A 21 7.91 -4.59 2.80
C LEU A 21 8.09 -3.15 2.25
N ALA A 22 9.28 -2.56 2.41
CA ALA A 22 9.58 -1.23 1.89
C ALA A 22 9.44 -1.17 0.36
N PHE A 23 9.90 -2.19 -0.37
CA PHE A 23 9.70 -2.26 -1.82
C PHE A 23 8.24 -2.40 -2.22
N ILE A 24 7.45 -3.23 -1.51
CA ILE A 24 6.01 -3.37 -1.76
C ILE A 24 5.30 -2.02 -1.58
N ILE A 25 5.61 -1.31 -0.50
CA ILE A 25 5.04 0.01 -0.22
C ILE A 25 5.47 1.02 -1.30
N LEU A 26 6.73 0.99 -1.74
CA LEU A 26 7.23 1.85 -2.81
C LEU A 26 6.47 1.61 -4.12
N VAL A 27 6.27 0.36 -4.52
CA VAL A 27 5.50 0.01 -5.72
C VAL A 27 4.06 0.48 -5.62
N ALA A 28 3.43 0.34 -4.43
CA ALA A 28 2.09 0.86 -4.19
C ALA A 28 2.04 2.40 -4.34
N ALA A 29 3.05 3.12 -3.86
CA ALA A 29 3.17 4.57 -4.02
C ALA A 29 3.24 5.00 -5.49
N PHE A 30 4.06 4.32 -6.28
CA PHE A 30 4.14 4.57 -7.73
C PHE A 30 2.82 4.29 -8.44
N ASN A 31 2.11 3.23 -8.03
CA ASN A 31 0.80 2.90 -8.61
C ASN A 31 -0.22 4.00 -8.33
N ILE A 32 -0.31 4.49 -7.08
CA ILE A 32 -1.19 5.60 -6.70
C ILE A 32 -0.83 6.86 -7.52
N THR A 33 0.45 7.20 -7.60
CA THR A 33 0.93 8.36 -8.37
C THR A 33 0.53 8.26 -9.84
N SER A 34 0.76 7.09 -10.48
CA SER A 34 0.44 6.86 -11.89
C SER A 34 -1.06 6.95 -12.15
N THR A 35 -1.87 6.37 -11.27
CA THR A 35 -3.34 6.42 -11.38
C THR A 35 -3.85 7.85 -11.27
N LEU A 36 -3.34 8.64 -10.31
CA LEU A 36 -3.73 10.04 -10.15
C LEU A 36 -3.28 10.90 -11.33
N ILE A 37 -2.10 10.66 -11.91
CA ILE A 37 -1.65 11.35 -13.12
C ILE A 37 -2.62 11.05 -14.27
N MET A 38 -3.04 9.80 -14.44
CA MET A 38 -3.99 9.42 -15.47
C MET A 38 -5.33 10.12 -15.26
N ILE A 39 -5.86 10.16 -14.04
CA ILE A 39 -7.09 10.87 -13.71
C ILE A 39 -6.95 12.37 -14.03
N VAL A 40 -5.82 13.00 -13.68
CA VAL A 40 -5.55 14.42 -14.01
C VAL A 40 -5.60 14.64 -15.53
N LEU A 41 -4.99 13.75 -16.31
CA LEU A 41 -4.98 13.85 -17.77
C LEU A 41 -6.40 13.68 -18.36
N GLU A 42 -7.17 12.73 -17.86
CA GLU A 42 -8.57 12.53 -18.29
C GLU A 42 -9.47 13.72 -17.92
N LYS A 43 -9.18 14.40 -16.80
CA LYS A 43 -9.96 15.53 -16.29
C LYS A 43 -9.42 16.90 -16.70
N GLN A 44 -8.41 16.96 -17.58
CA GLN A 44 -7.81 18.23 -18.00
C GLN A 44 -8.82 19.26 -18.49
N ARG A 45 -9.80 18.84 -19.28
CA ARG A 45 -10.86 19.72 -19.81
C ARG A 45 -11.72 20.30 -18.69
N ASP A 46 -12.15 19.45 -17.76
CA ASP A 46 -12.98 19.85 -16.62
C ASP A 46 -12.21 20.84 -15.71
N ILE A 47 -10.92 20.57 -15.47
CA ILE A 47 -10.02 21.47 -14.74
C ILE A 47 -9.88 22.81 -15.44
N GLY A 48 -9.72 22.79 -16.78
CA GLY A 48 -9.65 24.01 -17.59
C GLY A 48 -10.93 24.86 -17.45
N ILE A 49 -12.11 24.26 -17.53
CA ILE A 49 -13.39 24.91 -17.33
C ILE A 49 -13.49 25.52 -15.91
N LEU A 50 -13.15 24.75 -14.87
CA LEU A 50 -13.15 25.24 -13.50
C LEU A 50 -12.24 26.47 -13.33
N ARG A 51 -11.07 26.46 -13.98
CA ARG A 51 -10.13 27.59 -13.96
C ARG A 51 -10.68 28.82 -14.66
N THR A 52 -11.40 28.69 -15.75
CA THR A 52 -12.07 29.82 -16.43
C THR A 52 -13.21 30.43 -15.60
N LEU A 53 -13.86 29.59 -14.76
CA LEU A 53 -14.87 30.03 -13.79
C LEU A 53 -14.27 30.66 -12.52
N GLY A 54 -12.92 30.76 -12.43
CA GLY A 54 -12.24 31.44 -11.34
C GLY A 54 -11.85 30.54 -10.15
N VAL A 55 -11.95 29.21 -10.29
CA VAL A 55 -11.49 28.29 -9.22
C VAL A 55 -9.98 28.42 -9.06
N SER A 56 -9.53 28.60 -7.82
CA SER A 56 -8.11 28.76 -7.51
C SER A 56 -7.33 27.48 -7.71
N GLY A 57 -6.05 27.59 -8.08
CA GLY A 57 -5.15 26.42 -8.19
C GLY A 57 -5.04 25.62 -6.89
N GLY A 58 -5.11 26.31 -5.73
CA GLY A 58 -5.12 25.68 -4.41
C GLY A 58 -6.34 24.79 -4.18
N SER A 59 -7.51 25.18 -4.67
CA SER A 59 -8.72 24.35 -4.59
C SER A 59 -8.61 23.09 -5.44
N ILE A 60 -7.94 23.18 -6.58
CA ILE A 60 -7.68 22.02 -7.45
C ILE A 60 -6.70 21.07 -6.77
N ILE A 61 -5.62 21.59 -6.17
CA ILE A 61 -4.68 20.75 -5.39
C ILE A 61 -5.42 19.99 -4.29
N TRP A 62 -6.25 20.69 -3.53
CA TRP A 62 -6.99 20.10 -2.42
C TRP A 62 -7.94 18.99 -2.89
N LEU A 63 -8.61 19.19 -4.02
CA LEU A 63 -9.50 18.20 -4.62
C LEU A 63 -8.75 16.88 -4.92
N PHE A 64 -7.60 16.95 -5.59
CA PHE A 64 -6.81 15.77 -5.91
C PHE A 64 -6.14 15.14 -4.68
N ILE A 65 -5.76 15.92 -3.66
CA ILE A 65 -5.27 15.38 -2.40
C ILE A 65 -6.37 14.57 -1.70
N VAL A 66 -7.59 15.10 -1.62
CA VAL A 66 -8.73 14.40 -1.01
C VAL A 66 -9.05 13.12 -1.78
N GLU A 67 -9.06 13.18 -3.12
CA GLU A 67 -9.29 12.00 -3.96
C GLU A 67 -8.22 10.92 -3.72
N GLY A 68 -6.94 11.27 -3.75
CA GLY A 68 -5.86 10.34 -3.49
C GLY A 68 -5.87 9.78 -2.06
N LEU A 69 -6.22 10.60 -1.07
CA LEU A 69 -6.40 10.13 0.31
C LEU A 69 -7.57 9.17 0.45
N LEU A 70 -8.69 9.41 -0.21
CA LEU A 70 -9.83 8.47 -0.20
C LEU A 70 -9.43 7.11 -0.76
N ILE A 71 -8.71 7.08 -1.88
CA ILE A 71 -8.20 5.84 -2.48
C ILE A 71 -7.23 5.15 -1.52
N GLY A 72 -6.24 5.87 -1.02
CA GLY A 72 -5.22 5.29 -0.16
C GLY A 72 -5.74 4.86 1.21
N LEU A 73 -6.63 5.62 1.85
CA LEU A 73 -7.23 5.25 3.12
C LEU A 73 -8.14 4.03 2.99
N SER A 74 -8.98 3.99 1.94
CA SER A 74 -9.84 2.81 1.69
C SER A 74 -9.02 1.56 1.42
N GLY A 75 -7.94 1.66 0.62
CA GLY A 75 -7.02 0.57 0.37
C GLY A 75 -6.26 0.14 1.63
N THR A 76 -5.77 1.10 2.42
CA THR A 76 -5.08 0.81 3.69
C THR A 76 -6.00 0.11 4.68
N PHE A 77 -7.24 0.59 4.83
CA PHE A 77 -8.23 -0.01 5.73
C PHE A 77 -8.59 -1.43 5.30
N ALA A 78 -8.85 -1.63 4.01
CA ALA A 78 -9.11 -2.97 3.45
C ALA A 78 -7.89 -3.90 3.65
N GLY A 79 -6.68 -3.39 3.40
CA GLY A 79 -5.43 -4.14 3.58
C GLY A 79 -5.18 -4.57 5.03
N VAL A 80 -5.43 -3.69 5.99
CA VAL A 80 -5.30 -4.00 7.43
C VAL A 80 -6.29 -5.08 7.83
N ILE A 81 -7.56 -4.96 7.43
CA ILE A 81 -8.59 -5.97 7.75
C ILE A 81 -8.22 -7.31 7.12
N LEU A 82 -7.99 -7.34 5.81
CA LEU A 82 -7.70 -8.59 5.10
C LEU A 82 -6.40 -9.24 5.58
N GLY A 83 -5.35 -8.44 5.80
CA GLY A 83 -4.06 -8.92 6.29
C GLY A 83 -4.16 -9.51 7.70
N THR A 84 -4.88 -8.83 8.61
CA THR A 84 -5.08 -9.30 9.98
C THR A 84 -5.93 -10.57 10.02
N VAL A 85 -7.03 -10.60 9.26
CA VAL A 85 -7.88 -11.80 9.13
C VAL A 85 -7.08 -12.96 8.56
N PHE A 86 -6.31 -12.73 7.49
CA PHE A 86 -5.47 -13.77 6.89
C PHE A 86 -4.43 -14.30 7.87
N ALA A 87 -3.73 -13.42 8.61
CA ALA A 87 -2.74 -13.82 9.61
C ALA A 87 -3.37 -14.65 10.73
N TYR A 88 -4.59 -14.31 11.16
CA TYR A 88 -5.31 -15.05 12.20
C TYR A 88 -5.75 -16.45 11.72
N TYR A 89 -6.18 -16.56 10.47
CA TYR A 89 -6.68 -17.82 9.88
C TYR A 89 -5.62 -18.59 9.08
N ILE A 90 -4.34 -18.23 9.14
CA ILE A 90 -3.29 -18.87 8.32
C ILE A 90 -3.15 -20.37 8.63
N ASN A 91 -3.26 -20.78 9.90
CA ASN A 91 -3.15 -22.17 10.29
C ASN A 91 -4.33 -23.04 9.79
N PRO A 92 -5.59 -22.64 9.99
CA PRO A 92 -6.74 -23.32 9.38
C PRO A 92 -6.66 -23.39 7.85
N ILE A 93 -6.20 -22.31 7.20
CA ILE A 93 -6.05 -22.26 5.74
C ILE A 93 -4.97 -23.24 5.29
N ALA A 94 -3.81 -23.24 5.94
CA ALA A 94 -2.72 -24.17 5.63
C ALA A 94 -3.14 -25.63 5.81
N SER A 95 -3.85 -25.95 6.88
CA SER A 95 -4.35 -27.31 7.11
C SER A 95 -5.41 -27.74 6.08
N ALA A 96 -6.28 -26.84 5.66
CA ALA A 96 -7.26 -27.12 4.61
C ALA A 96 -6.59 -27.40 3.25
N ILE A 97 -5.59 -26.59 2.88
CA ILE A 97 -4.80 -26.79 1.65
C ILE A 97 -4.03 -28.12 1.70
N ALA A 98 -3.41 -28.44 2.84
CA ALA A 98 -2.71 -29.70 3.06
C ALA A 98 -3.63 -30.91 2.83
N TRP A 99 -4.83 -30.84 3.41
CA TRP A 99 -5.84 -31.89 3.25
C TRP A 99 -6.29 -32.05 1.78
N MET A 100 -6.49 -30.93 1.06
CA MET A 100 -6.87 -30.96 -0.36
C MET A 100 -5.78 -31.53 -1.27
N LEU A 101 -4.51 -31.29 -0.95
CA LEU A 101 -3.36 -31.74 -1.76
C LEU A 101 -2.87 -33.13 -1.33
N GLY A 102 -3.42 -33.72 -0.26
CA GLY A 102 -2.97 -35.00 0.29
C GLY A 102 -1.54 -34.96 0.84
N ILE A 103 -1.06 -33.78 1.26
CA ILE A 103 0.30 -33.58 1.76
C ILE A 103 0.23 -33.32 3.26
N ASP A 104 0.98 -34.08 4.05
CA ASP A 104 1.18 -33.78 5.49
C ASP A 104 2.18 -32.63 5.62
N LEU A 105 1.69 -31.39 5.59
CA LEU A 105 2.52 -30.19 5.76
C LEU A 105 3.13 -30.08 7.17
N PHE A 106 2.54 -30.74 8.15
CA PHE A 106 2.96 -30.72 9.55
C PHE A 106 3.52 -32.08 10.00
N ASN A 107 4.40 -32.70 9.21
CA ASN A 107 5.06 -33.90 9.64
C ASN A 107 6.07 -33.55 10.74
N ALA A 108 5.72 -33.88 12.00
CA ALA A 108 6.51 -33.57 13.20
C ALA A 108 7.96 -34.10 13.17
N THR A 109 8.27 -34.97 12.20
CA THR A 109 9.59 -35.54 11.99
C THR A 109 10.54 -34.61 11.21
N ILE A 110 10.01 -33.63 10.48
CA ILE A 110 10.78 -32.75 9.58
C ILE A 110 10.75 -31.29 10.04
N TYR A 111 9.67 -30.85 10.69
CA TYR A 111 9.50 -29.48 11.15
C TYR A 111 9.37 -29.46 12.69
N TYR A 112 10.21 -28.65 13.35
CA TYR A 112 10.19 -28.40 14.80
C TYR A 112 8.93 -27.64 15.28
N TYR A 113 8.03 -27.25 14.38
CA TYR A 113 6.82 -26.45 14.68
C TYR A 113 5.56 -27.15 14.19
N ASP A 114 4.64 -27.43 15.10
CA ASP A 114 3.30 -27.95 14.82
C ASP A 114 2.35 -26.92 14.19
N ARG A 115 2.75 -25.64 14.15
CA ARG A 115 1.93 -24.53 13.64
C ARG A 115 2.84 -23.45 13.06
N ILE A 116 2.30 -22.73 12.05
CA ILE A 116 2.96 -21.52 11.52
C ILE A 116 2.88 -20.44 12.62
N PRO A 117 4.00 -19.92 13.14
CA PRO A 117 3.97 -18.84 14.12
C PRO A 117 3.46 -17.57 13.44
N SER A 118 2.25 -17.17 13.76
CA SER A 118 1.60 -15.97 13.22
C SER A 118 1.09 -15.10 14.37
N ASP A 119 2.00 -14.35 14.98
CA ASP A 119 1.64 -13.38 16.01
C ASP A 119 1.39 -12.01 15.37
N VAL A 120 0.14 -11.55 15.46
CA VAL A 120 -0.23 -10.19 15.02
C VAL A 120 0.09 -9.23 16.17
N VAL A 121 1.20 -8.52 16.04
CA VAL A 121 1.61 -7.48 16.98
C VAL A 121 0.90 -6.16 16.63
N PRO A 122 -0.01 -5.63 17.46
CA PRO A 122 -0.76 -4.42 17.14
C PRO A 122 0.12 -3.20 16.87
N TYR A 123 1.29 -3.14 17.52
CA TYR A 123 2.26 -2.08 17.33
C TYR A 123 2.82 -2.08 15.89
N ASP A 124 3.17 -3.24 15.35
CA ASP A 124 3.69 -3.35 13.98
C ASP A 124 2.62 -2.99 12.96
N VAL A 125 1.37 -3.45 13.18
CA VAL A 125 0.22 -3.09 12.34
C VAL A 125 0.01 -1.57 12.34
N ALA A 126 0.09 -0.92 13.50
CA ALA A 126 -0.05 0.53 13.61
C ALA A 126 1.05 1.27 12.85
N TRP A 127 2.31 0.87 13.01
CA TRP A 127 3.43 1.48 12.30
C TRP A 127 3.34 1.33 10.79
N ILE A 128 2.99 0.15 10.30
CA ILE A 128 2.80 -0.12 8.86
C ILE A 128 1.66 0.74 8.33
N THR A 129 0.53 0.81 9.06
CA THR A 129 -0.64 1.62 8.69
C THR A 129 -0.29 3.11 8.59
N ILE A 130 0.40 3.65 9.60
CA ILE A 130 0.83 5.06 9.62
C ILE A 130 1.77 5.35 8.45
N SER A 131 2.75 4.46 8.22
CA SER A 131 3.70 4.60 7.11
C SER A 131 2.99 4.58 5.75
N ALA A 132 2.01 3.69 5.56
CA ALA A 132 1.21 3.61 4.35
C ALA A 132 0.38 4.89 4.10
N VAL A 133 -0.23 5.45 5.15
CA VAL A 133 -1.00 6.70 5.06
C VAL A 133 -0.10 7.88 4.73
N ILE A 134 1.06 8.00 5.39
CA ILE A 134 2.04 9.06 5.10
C ILE A 134 2.50 8.96 3.64
N LEU A 135 2.83 7.75 3.19
CA LEU A 135 3.31 7.54 1.84
C LEU A 135 2.22 7.84 0.80
N THR A 136 0.98 7.45 1.06
CA THR A 136 -0.18 7.83 0.22
C THR A 136 -0.27 9.35 0.09
N PHE A 137 -0.21 10.07 1.21
CA PHE A 137 -0.25 11.54 1.19
C PHE A 137 0.89 12.14 0.35
N VAL A 138 2.12 11.69 0.56
CA VAL A 138 3.29 12.14 -0.22
C VAL A 138 3.13 11.84 -1.71
N SER A 139 2.64 10.66 -2.05
CA SER A 139 2.43 10.22 -3.43
C SER A 139 1.38 11.03 -4.17
N THR A 140 0.41 11.63 -3.45
CA THR A 140 -0.63 12.47 -4.05
C THR A 140 -0.18 13.91 -4.31
N LEU A 141 0.88 14.38 -3.65
CA LEU A 141 1.32 15.79 -3.77
C LEU A 141 1.75 16.15 -5.18
N TYR A 142 2.52 15.30 -5.83
CA TYR A 142 3.03 15.57 -7.18
C TYR A 142 1.91 15.66 -8.24
N PRO A 143 0.99 14.67 -8.36
CA PRO A 143 -0.14 14.77 -9.29
C PRO A 143 -1.04 15.96 -9.02
N ALA A 144 -1.35 16.24 -7.74
CA ALA A 144 -2.18 17.36 -7.34
C ALA A 144 -1.56 18.72 -7.74
N TRP A 145 -0.26 18.85 -7.50
CA TRP A 145 0.47 20.04 -7.92
C TRP A 145 0.52 20.18 -9.45
N SER A 146 0.75 19.10 -10.18
CA SER A 146 0.74 19.07 -11.64
C SER A 146 -0.63 19.52 -12.19
N ALA A 147 -1.74 19.00 -11.62
CA ALA A 147 -3.10 19.38 -11.99
C ALA A 147 -3.34 20.89 -11.83
N SER A 148 -2.82 21.50 -10.77
CA SER A 148 -3.00 22.93 -10.50
C SER A 148 -2.31 23.85 -11.50
N ARG A 149 -1.32 23.35 -12.21
CA ARG A 149 -0.54 24.11 -13.20
C ARG A 149 -1.12 24.06 -14.62
N LEU A 150 -2.14 23.25 -14.84
CA LEU A 150 -2.82 23.20 -16.13
C LEU A 150 -3.40 24.58 -16.45
N THR A 151 -3.03 25.12 -17.64
CA THR A 151 -3.59 26.36 -18.12
C THR A 151 -4.84 26.07 -18.94
N PRO A 152 -5.86 26.96 -18.95
CA PRO A 152 -7.05 26.79 -19.79
C PRO A 152 -6.73 26.64 -21.28
N VAL A 153 -5.62 27.25 -21.73
CA VAL A 153 -5.14 27.18 -23.12
C VAL A 153 -4.64 25.79 -23.46
N ASP A 154 -3.90 25.15 -22.55
CA ASP A 154 -3.38 23.79 -22.75
C ASP A 154 -4.51 22.75 -22.78
N ALA A 155 -5.54 22.98 -21.96
CA ALA A 155 -6.69 22.09 -21.86
C ALA A 155 -7.58 22.10 -23.15
N LEU A 156 -7.57 23.18 -23.93
CA LEU A 156 -8.36 23.35 -25.15
C LEU A 156 -7.57 23.06 -26.43
N ARG A 157 -6.24 22.90 -26.35
CA ARG A 157 -5.34 22.74 -27.52
C ARG A 157 -5.16 21.29 -27.98
N HIS A 158 -5.61 20.32 -27.20
CA HIS A 158 -5.47 18.89 -27.51
C HIS A 158 -6.71 18.31 -28.22
N GLU A 159 -7.21 19.02 -29.24
CA GLU A 159 -8.08 18.46 -30.29
C GLU A 159 -7.29 18.31 -31.58
#